data_947175943d5268d1fcc1ab8b0f8ade7e
#
_entry.id   947175943d5268d1fcc1ab8b0f8ade7e
#
_cell.length_a   1.000
_cell.length_b   1.000
_cell.length_c   1.000
_cell.angle_alpha   90.00
_cell.angle_beta   90.00
_cell.angle_gamma   90.00
#
_symmetry.space_group_name_H-M   'P 1'
#
loop_
_entity.id
_entity.type
_entity.pdbx_description
1 polymer ?
#
loop_
_entity_poly.entity_id
_entity_poly.type
_entity_poly.pdbx_seq_one_letter_code
_entity_poly.pdbx_strand_id
1 'polypeptide(L)'
;MFTLESILIFAILVGLSLSIGSFVGMASFRIPQKINLGKTDYPYLLGGRSRCPHCNQNLRNRDLIPILSFLLLKGKCFFCNKKISSRYLLIELAACACFLTCVLASNDNLVRITLFCFMVGLLLLSTIDIEHGLLPDQITLPLLWIGLIVNLYFELVPLSAAVLGATLG
;
A
#
# COMPACT_ATOMS: atom_id res chain seq x y z
N MET A 1 7.61 29.97 -8.14
CA MET A 1 7.79 30.33 -6.72
C MET A 1 6.85 29.42 -5.92
N PHE A 2 7.39 28.44 -5.20
CA PHE A 2 6.55 27.56 -4.39
C PHE A 2 6.04 28.36 -3.19
N THR A 3 4.72 28.44 -3.04
CA THR A 3 4.13 29.08 -1.88
C THR A 3 4.26 28.17 -0.66
N LEU A 4 4.30 28.72 0.53
CA LEU A 4 4.34 27.94 1.78
C LEU A 4 3.18 26.93 1.84
N GLU A 5 2.01 27.31 1.33
CA GLU A 5 0.83 26.44 1.22
C GLU A 5 1.08 25.23 0.34
N SER A 6 1.71 25.40 -0.84
CA SER A 6 2.00 24.26 -1.74
C SER A 6 3.00 23.28 -1.13
N ILE A 7 3.98 23.77 -0.38
CA ILE A 7 4.94 22.91 0.33
C ILE A 7 4.24 22.14 1.45
N LEU A 8 3.36 22.77 2.20
CA LEU A 8 2.62 22.14 3.28
C LEU A 8 1.68 21.03 2.74
N ILE A 9 0.93 21.32 1.67
CA ILE A 9 0.06 20.35 1.02
C ILE A 9 0.87 19.15 0.53
N PHE A 10 2.00 19.39 -0.13
CA PHE A 10 2.87 18.31 -0.60
C PHE A 10 3.39 17.44 0.54
N ALA A 11 3.82 18.03 1.65
CA ALA A 11 4.27 17.30 2.83
C ALA A 11 3.15 16.43 3.44
N ILE A 12 1.91 16.94 3.49
CA ILE A 12 0.75 16.18 3.95
C ILE A 12 0.48 14.99 3.03
N LEU A 13 0.54 15.18 1.71
CA LEU A 13 0.30 14.11 0.73
C LEU A 13 1.39 13.01 0.80
N VAL A 14 2.64 13.40 1.00
CA VAL A 14 3.74 12.45 1.25
C VAL A 14 3.47 11.66 2.54
N GLY A 15 3.10 12.32 3.64
CA GLY A 15 2.73 11.64 4.90
C GLY A 15 1.56 10.67 4.73
N LEU A 16 0.57 11.04 3.92
CA LEU A 16 -0.57 10.18 3.59
C LEU A 16 -0.13 8.96 2.78
N SER A 17 0.73 9.12 1.77
CA SER A 17 1.23 8.02 0.95
C SER A 17 2.02 6.99 1.78
N LEU A 18 2.82 7.45 2.73
CA LEU A 18 3.53 6.59 3.69
C LEU A 18 2.56 5.83 4.60
N SER A 19 1.48 6.48 5.05
CA SER A 19 0.45 5.85 5.88
C SER A 19 -0.30 4.77 5.09
N ILE A 20 -0.57 5.00 3.81
CA ILE A 20 -1.14 4.00 2.90
C ILE A 20 -0.16 2.83 2.72
N GLY A 21 1.15 3.08 2.58
CA GLY A 21 2.18 2.05 2.54
C GLY A 21 2.20 1.18 3.79
N SER A 22 2.09 1.78 4.97
CA SER A 22 1.98 1.06 6.25
C SER A 22 0.72 0.17 6.30
N PHE A 23 -0.41 0.66 5.79
CA PHE A 23 -1.63 -0.13 5.62
C PHE A 23 -1.43 -1.30 4.65
N VAL A 24 -0.79 -1.09 3.50
CA VAL A 24 -0.44 -2.15 2.53
C VAL A 24 0.42 -3.23 3.19
N GLY A 25 1.43 -2.83 3.98
CA GLY A 25 2.27 -3.76 4.72
C GLY A 25 1.49 -4.64 5.72
N MET A 26 0.49 -4.07 6.38
CA MET A 26 -0.42 -4.81 7.26
C MET A 26 -1.36 -5.72 6.46
N ALA A 27 -1.96 -5.22 5.39
CA ALA A 27 -2.92 -5.95 4.56
C ALA A 27 -2.28 -7.14 3.86
N SER A 28 -1.06 -6.98 3.30
CA SER A 28 -0.33 -8.05 2.64
C SER A 28 0.02 -9.22 3.57
N PHE A 29 0.12 -8.98 4.87
CA PHE A 29 0.28 -10.04 5.86
C PHE A 29 -1.04 -10.72 6.23
N ARG A 30 -2.14 -9.95 6.40
CA ARG A 30 -3.42 -10.47 6.89
C ARG A 30 -4.25 -11.21 5.83
N ILE A 31 -4.22 -10.73 4.57
CA ILE A 31 -5.03 -11.29 3.49
C ILE A 31 -4.71 -12.77 3.21
N PRO A 32 -3.43 -13.16 3.00
CA PRO A 32 -3.08 -14.56 2.74
C PRO A 32 -3.43 -15.49 3.90
N GLN A 33 -3.28 -15.02 5.13
CA GLN A 33 -3.64 -15.82 6.32
C GLN A 33 -5.14 -16.13 6.37
N LYS A 34 -5.97 -15.16 6.00
CA LYS A 34 -7.42 -15.36 5.92
C LYS A 34 -7.79 -16.38 4.84
N ILE A 35 -7.13 -16.33 3.68
CA ILE A 35 -7.40 -17.22 2.55
C ILE A 35 -6.94 -18.65 2.88
N ASN A 36 -5.71 -18.82 3.37
CA ASN A 36 -5.10 -20.14 3.58
C ASN A 36 -5.61 -20.88 4.81
N LEU A 37 -5.97 -20.16 5.88
CA LEU A 37 -6.29 -20.80 7.16
C LEU A 37 -7.79 -20.97 7.37
N GLY A 38 -8.66 -20.33 6.57
CA GLY A 38 -10.11 -20.34 6.78
C GLY A 38 -10.52 -19.91 8.21
N LYS A 39 -9.55 -19.42 9.00
CA LYS A 39 -9.74 -19.12 10.41
C LYS A 39 -10.37 -17.75 10.58
N THR A 40 -11.55 -17.78 11.19
CA THR A 40 -12.28 -16.59 11.66
C THR A 40 -11.58 -15.87 12.82
N ASP A 41 -10.50 -16.43 13.37
CA ASP A 41 -9.82 -15.95 14.59
C ASP A 41 -8.87 -14.76 14.36
N TYR A 42 -8.59 -14.40 13.09
CA TYR A 42 -7.87 -13.17 12.83
C TYR A 42 -8.83 -11.98 12.77
N PRO A 43 -8.52 -10.90 13.50
CA PRO A 43 -9.34 -9.70 13.44
C PRO A 43 -9.51 -9.25 11.99
N TYR A 44 -10.72 -8.80 11.65
CA TYR A 44 -11.08 -8.28 10.33
C TYR A 44 -9.95 -7.42 9.75
N LEU A 45 -9.85 -7.35 8.41
CA LEU A 45 -8.81 -6.58 7.73
C LEU A 45 -8.64 -5.16 8.31
N LEU A 46 -9.76 -4.55 8.70
CA LEU A 46 -9.84 -3.22 9.32
C LEU A 46 -10.01 -3.29 10.86
N GLY A 47 -10.09 -4.47 11.47
CA GLY A 47 -10.31 -4.66 12.89
C GLY A 47 -9.08 -5.17 13.63
N GLY A 48 -8.88 -4.67 14.86
CA GLY A 48 -7.82 -5.09 15.74
C GLY A 48 -6.54 -4.23 15.65
N ARG A 49 -5.90 -4.07 16.81
CA ARG A 49 -4.64 -3.34 16.94
C ARG A 49 -3.48 -4.15 16.35
N SER A 50 -2.53 -3.44 15.78
CA SER A 50 -1.24 -4.04 15.38
C SER A 50 -0.51 -4.57 16.61
N ARG A 51 -0.02 -5.81 16.51
CA ARG A 51 0.68 -6.50 17.60
C ARG A 51 2.08 -6.90 17.17
N CYS A 52 2.99 -6.92 18.12
CA CYS A 52 4.32 -7.47 17.88
C CYS A 52 4.22 -8.99 17.68
N PRO A 53 4.79 -9.57 16.60
CA PRO A 53 4.72 -11.02 16.36
C PRO A 53 5.51 -11.84 17.38
N HIS A 54 6.41 -11.21 18.14
CA HIS A 54 7.26 -11.90 19.11
C HIS A 54 6.73 -11.88 20.55
N CYS A 55 6.18 -10.74 21.00
CA CYS A 55 5.69 -10.61 22.38
C CYS A 55 4.17 -10.45 22.47
N ASN A 56 3.47 -10.42 21.35
CA ASN A 56 2.01 -10.29 21.21
C ASN A 56 1.40 -9.02 21.86
N GLN A 57 2.26 -8.09 22.31
CA GLN A 57 1.83 -6.80 22.87
C GLN A 57 1.30 -5.88 21.77
N ASN A 58 0.23 -5.13 22.10
CA ASN A 58 -0.32 -4.13 21.21
C ASN A 58 0.70 -3.00 20.99
N LEU A 59 0.94 -2.65 19.73
CA LEU A 59 1.79 -1.52 19.39
C LEU A 59 1.10 -0.21 19.80
N ARG A 60 1.88 0.76 20.27
CA ARG A 60 1.38 2.11 20.60
C ARG A 60 1.17 2.89 19.31
N ASN A 61 0.29 3.88 19.31
CA ASN A 61 0.03 4.71 18.13
C ASN A 61 1.31 5.40 17.59
N ARG A 62 2.24 5.74 18.47
CA ARG A 62 3.56 6.31 18.10
C ARG A 62 4.44 5.31 17.34
N ASP A 63 4.29 4.01 17.64
CA ASP A 63 5.07 2.93 17.02
C ASP A 63 4.51 2.57 15.63
N LEU A 64 3.39 3.18 15.23
CA LEU A 64 2.73 3.00 13.93
C LEU A 64 2.97 4.17 12.97
N ILE A 65 3.70 5.22 13.38
CA ILE A 65 4.03 6.34 12.49
C ILE A 65 5.03 5.82 11.45
N PRO A 66 4.68 5.86 10.14
CA PRO A 66 5.52 5.29 9.09
C PRO A 66 6.93 5.89 9.11
N ILE A 67 7.92 5.06 8.80
CA ILE A 67 9.37 5.40 8.79
C ILE A 67 9.87 5.91 10.14
N LEU A 68 9.19 6.90 10.74
CA LEU A 68 9.65 7.58 11.95
C LEU A 68 9.75 6.61 13.14
N SER A 69 8.75 5.75 13.33
CA SER A 69 8.79 4.74 14.40
C SER A 69 9.94 3.75 14.20
N PHE A 70 10.19 3.32 12.96
CA PHE A 70 11.28 2.41 12.65
C PHE A 70 12.65 3.05 12.94
N LEU A 71 12.85 4.32 12.58
CA LEU A 71 14.08 5.06 12.83
C LEU A 71 14.30 5.31 14.32
N LEU A 72 13.27 5.80 15.04
CA LEU A 72 13.37 6.09 16.47
C LEU A 72 13.62 4.85 17.33
N LEU A 73 12.99 3.73 16.96
CA LEU A 73 13.15 2.46 17.67
C LEU A 73 14.33 1.62 17.11
N LYS A 74 15.09 2.16 16.15
CA LYS A 74 16.21 1.46 15.48
C LYS A 74 15.82 0.07 14.98
N GLY A 75 14.62 -0.04 14.42
CA GLY A 75 14.07 -1.29 13.90
C GLY A 75 13.79 -2.35 14.96
N LYS A 76 13.51 -1.97 16.21
CA LYS A 76 13.25 -2.90 17.33
C LYS A 76 11.89 -2.65 17.97
N CYS A 77 11.26 -3.69 18.50
CA CYS A 77 10.05 -3.55 19.28
C CYS A 77 10.34 -2.82 20.60
N PHE A 78 9.49 -1.88 20.97
CA PHE A 78 9.62 -1.13 22.22
C PHE A 78 9.58 -2.02 23.48
N PHE A 79 8.78 -3.10 23.45
CA PHE A 79 8.57 -3.95 24.63
C PHE A 79 9.57 -5.10 24.77
N CYS A 80 9.88 -5.79 23.66
CA CYS A 80 10.75 -6.98 23.72
C CYS A 80 12.11 -6.81 23.06
N ASN A 81 12.42 -5.64 22.51
CA ASN A 81 13.68 -5.30 21.83
C ASN A 81 14.06 -6.22 20.63
N LYS A 82 13.19 -7.15 20.23
CA LYS A 82 13.43 -7.98 19.04
C LYS A 82 13.30 -7.13 17.76
N LYS A 83 14.11 -7.49 16.76
CA LYS A 83 14.12 -6.79 15.46
C LYS A 83 12.76 -6.90 14.76
N ILE A 84 12.29 -5.75 14.26
CA ILE A 84 11.14 -5.65 13.35
C ILE A 84 11.66 -5.79 11.93
N SER A 85 10.96 -6.53 11.07
CA SER A 85 11.35 -6.71 9.68
C SER A 85 11.42 -5.37 8.95
N SER A 86 12.49 -5.13 8.21
CA SER A 86 12.66 -3.97 7.30
C SER A 86 11.65 -3.96 6.15
N ARG A 87 10.95 -5.07 5.91
CA ARG A 87 9.87 -5.20 4.94
C ARG A 87 8.85 -4.05 5.04
N TYR A 88 8.41 -3.72 6.25
CA TYR A 88 7.44 -2.63 6.46
C TYR A 88 7.98 -1.30 5.96
N LEU A 89 9.23 -0.99 6.28
CA LEU A 89 9.90 0.21 5.80
C LEU A 89 10.00 0.24 4.26
N LEU A 90 10.33 -0.89 3.63
CA LEU A 90 10.43 -0.98 2.17
C LEU A 90 9.08 -0.74 1.49
N ILE A 91 7.98 -1.28 2.03
CA ILE A 91 6.63 -1.09 1.48
C ILE A 91 6.20 0.38 1.63
N GLU A 92 6.49 1.01 2.77
CA GLU A 92 6.20 2.43 3.00
C GLU A 92 6.96 3.33 2.01
N LEU A 93 8.25 3.06 1.80
CA LEU A 93 9.06 3.79 0.81
C LEU A 93 8.58 3.53 -0.62
N ALA A 94 8.20 2.30 -0.96
CA ALA A 94 7.64 1.97 -2.28
C ALA A 94 6.32 2.71 -2.53
N ALA A 95 5.42 2.80 -1.55
CA ALA A 95 4.19 3.57 -1.67
C ALA A 95 4.48 5.07 -1.88
N CYS A 96 5.47 5.63 -1.19
CA CYS A 96 5.91 7.01 -1.40
C CYS A 96 6.50 7.20 -2.80
N ALA A 97 7.32 6.27 -3.29
CA ALA A 97 7.85 6.30 -4.64
C ALA A 97 6.73 6.24 -5.70
N CYS A 98 5.71 5.37 -5.52
CA CYS A 98 4.52 5.34 -6.38
C CYS A 98 3.79 6.69 -6.39
N PHE A 99 3.64 7.34 -5.24
CA PHE A 99 3.03 8.67 -5.18
C PHE A 99 3.84 9.71 -5.97
N LEU A 100 5.16 9.74 -5.78
CA LEU A 100 6.04 10.68 -6.49
C LEU A 100 6.01 10.45 -8.01
N THR A 101 6.00 9.20 -8.48
CA THR A 101 5.88 8.88 -9.91
C THR A 101 4.55 9.36 -10.47
N CYS A 102 3.43 9.23 -9.75
CA CYS A 102 2.13 9.73 -10.18
C CYS A 102 2.10 11.27 -10.26
N VAL A 103 2.76 11.96 -9.32
CA VAL A 103 2.88 13.43 -9.36
C VAL A 103 3.66 13.90 -10.59
N LEU A 104 4.68 13.14 -11.00
CA LEU A 104 5.49 13.47 -12.18
C LEU A 104 4.80 13.08 -13.51
N ALA A 105 3.94 12.05 -13.49
CA ALA A 105 3.30 11.50 -14.68
C ALA A 105 2.16 12.38 -15.23
N SER A 106 1.47 13.14 -14.38
CA SER A 106 0.31 13.95 -14.82
C SER A 106 0.22 15.25 -14.04
N ASN A 107 -0.36 16.28 -14.66
CA ASN A 107 -0.72 17.54 -14.02
C ASN A 107 -2.17 17.55 -13.52
N ASP A 108 -3.01 16.63 -13.99
CA ASP A 108 -4.40 16.47 -13.55
C ASP A 108 -4.48 15.72 -12.22
N ASN A 109 -5.11 16.32 -11.23
CA ASN A 109 -5.23 15.74 -9.88
C ASN A 109 -6.08 14.47 -9.88
N LEU A 110 -7.12 14.39 -10.72
CA LEU A 110 -7.99 13.21 -10.79
C LEU A 110 -7.21 12.02 -11.38
N VAL A 111 -6.44 12.25 -12.44
CA VAL A 111 -5.56 11.25 -13.04
C VAL A 111 -4.50 10.79 -12.03
N ARG A 112 -3.88 11.72 -11.30
CA ARG A 112 -2.89 11.38 -10.24
C ARG A 112 -3.47 10.45 -9.17
N ILE A 113 -4.64 10.80 -8.65
CA ILE A 113 -5.31 10.00 -7.60
C ILE A 113 -5.62 8.61 -8.13
N THR A 114 -6.15 8.52 -9.34
CA THR A 114 -6.51 7.25 -9.97
C THR A 114 -5.29 6.36 -10.20
N LEU A 115 -4.21 6.93 -10.77
CA LEU A 115 -2.95 6.21 -10.97
C LEU A 115 -2.36 5.75 -9.64
N PHE A 116 -2.40 6.60 -8.62
CA PHE A 116 -1.88 6.23 -7.30
C PHE A 116 -2.68 5.08 -6.67
N CYS A 117 -4.01 5.12 -6.72
CA CYS A 117 -4.85 4.02 -6.24
C CYS A 117 -4.54 2.71 -6.97
N PHE A 118 -4.34 2.77 -8.29
CA PHE A 118 -3.97 1.61 -9.10
C PHE A 118 -2.58 1.06 -8.71
N MET A 119 -1.58 1.94 -8.58
CA MET A 119 -0.23 1.58 -8.15
C MET A 119 -0.21 0.95 -6.74
N VAL A 120 -1.01 1.48 -5.81
CA VAL A 120 -1.15 0.90 -4.47
C VAL A 120 -1.75 -0.51 -4.52
N GLY A 121 -2.75 -0.73 -5.38
CA GLY A 121 -3.32 -2.06 -5.63
C GLY A 121 -2.28 -3.05 -6.16
N LEU A 122 -1.49 -2.63 -7.15
CA LEU A 122 -0.39 -3.43 -7.69
C LEU A 122 0.71 -3.69 -6.65
N LEU A 123 1.05 -2.70 -5.83
CA LEU A 123 2.03 -2.85 -4.74
C LEU A 123 1.55 -3.89 -3.72
N LEU A 124 0.26 -3.88 -3.36
CA LEU A 124 -0.34 -4.87 -2.48
C LEU A 124 -0.27 -6.28 -3.09
N LEU A 125 -0.66 -6.43 -4.35
CA LEU A 125 -0.59 -7.72 -5.06
C LEU A 125 0.85 -8.23 -5.17
N SER A 126 1.79 -7.36 -5.58
CA SER A 126 3.21 -7.72 -5.68
C SER A 126 3.81 -8.16 -4.34
N THR A 127 3.44 -7.50 -3.24
CA THR A 127 3.93 -7.89 -1.91
C THR A 127 3.35 -9.23 -1.47
N ILE A 128 2.08 -9.54 -1.78
CA ILE A 128 1.47 -10.84 -1.50
C ILE A 128 2.10 -11.93 -2.35
N ASP A 129 2.32 -11.67 -3.62
CA ASP A 129 2.89 -12.64 -4.56
C ASP A 129 4.34 -13.01 -4.17
N ILE A 130 5.19 -12.01 -3.93
CA ILE A 130 6.60 -12.23 -3.53
C ILE A 130 6.71 -13.09 -2.25
N GLU A 131 5.78 -12.95 -1.32
CA GLU A 131 5.86 -13.61 0.00
C GLU A 131 5.13 -14.93 0.07
N HIS A 132 4.04 -15.06 -0.66
CA HIS A 132 3.12 -16.19 -0.54
C HIS A 132 2.86 -16.93 -1.86
N GLY A 133 3.31 -16.38 -3.00
CA GLY A 133 3.01 -16.94 -4.33
C GLY A 133 1.51 -16.98 -4.62
N LEU A 134 0.74 -16.00 -4.10
CA LEU A 134 -0.72 -15.95 -4.20
C LEU A 134 -1.14 -14.63 -4.86
N LEU A 135 -2.04 -14.73 -5.83
CA LEU A 135 -2.72 -13.59 -6.44
C LEU A 135 -4.22 -13.69 -6.15
N PRO A 136 -4.73 -13.01 -5.10
CA PRO A 136 -6.14 -13.12 -4.72
C PRO A 136 -7.06 -12.52 -5.78
N ASP A 137 -7.95 -13.32 -6.37
CA ASP A 137 -8.93 -12.87 -7.38
C ASP A 137 -9.84 -11.75 -6.87
N GLN A 138 -10.06 -11.72 -5.55
CA GLN A 138 -10.83 -10.66 -4.88
C GLN A 138 -10.22 -9.27 -5.03
N ILE A 139 -8.94 -9.17 -5.37
CA ILE A 139 -8.21 -7.90 -5.59
C ILE A 139 -7.89 -7.75 -7.08
N THR A 140 -7.42 -8.80 -7.76
CA THR A 140 -7.01 -8.74 -9.17
C THR A 140 -8.17 -8.40 -10.08
N LEU A 141 -9.33 -9.07 -9.93
CA LEU A 141 -10.49 -8.84 -10.80
C LEU A 141 -11.08 -7.43 -10.66
N PRO A 142 -11.34 -6.90 -9.44
CA PRO A 142 -11.78 -5.51 -9.31
C PRO A 142 -10.77 -4.50 -9.86
N LEU A 143 -9.47 -4.73 -9.65
CA LEU A 143 -8.44 -3.84 -10.14
C LEU A 143 -8.39 -3.80 -11.68
N LEU A 144 -8.56 -4.96 -12.34
CA LEU A 144 -8.66 -5.08 -13.79
C LEU A 144 -9.87 -4.28 -14.32
N TRP A 145 -11.05 -4.51 -13.76
CA TRP A 145 -12.27 -3.82 -14.20
C TRP A 145 -12.20 -2.32 -13.97
N ILE A 146 -11.72 -1.89 -12.81
CA ILE A 146 -11.53 -0.47 -12.50
C ILE A 146 -10.54 0.13 -13.50
N GLY A 147 -9.43 -0.56 -13.80
CA GLY A 147 -8.44 -0.10 -14.78
C GLY A 147 -9.05 0.10 -16.18
N LEU A 148 -9.87 -0.83 -16.65
CA LEU A 148 -10.56 -0.70 -17.94
C LEU A 148 -11.56 0.46 -17.96
N ILE A 149 -12.36 0.63 -16.90
CA ILE A 149 -13.34 1.71 -16.78
C ILE A 149 -12.62 3.06 -16.74
N VAL A 150 -11.57 3.17 -15.96
CA VAL A 150 -10.75 4.38 -15.87
C VAL A 150 -10.14 4.73 -17.23
N ASN A 151 -9.61 3.74 -17.94
CA ASN A 151 -9.05 3.96 -19.28
C ASN A 151 -10.10 4.42 -20.29
N LEU A 152 -11.36 3.97 -20.13
CA LEU A 152 -12.47 4.44 -20.98
C LEU A 152 -12.76 5.93 -20.79
N TYR A 153 -12.57 6.46 -19.58
CA TYR A 153 -12.82 7.87 -19.26
C TYR A 153 -11.63 8.79 -19.61
N PHE A 154 -10.43 8.33 -19.35
CA PHE A 154 -9.22 9.17 -19.46
C PHE A 154 -8.40 8.92 -20.73
N GLU A 155 -8.77 7.90 -21.51
CA GLU A 155 -8.09 7.53 -22.78
C GLU A 155 -6.56 7.47 -22.64
N LEU A 156 -6.07 6.94 -21.51
CA LEU A 156 -4.64 6.88 -21.19
C LEU A 156 -3.86 6.03 -22.21
N VAL A 157 -4.51 4.95 -22.69
CA VAL A 157 -4.00 4.08 -23.76
C VAL A 157 -5.17 3.72 -24.70
N PRO A 158 -4.88 3.37 -25.98
CA PRO A 158 -5.93 2.91 -26.90
C PRO A 158 -6.72 1.74 -26.31
N LEU A 159 -8.04 1.78 -26.41
CA LEU A 159 -8.93 0.78 -25.82
C LEU A 159 -8.60 -0.65 -26.27
N SER A 160 -8.23 -0.81 -27.55
CA SER A 160 -7.77 -2.10 -28.09
C SER A 160 -6.53 -2.64 -27.35
N ALA A 161 -5.56 -1.78 -27.04
CA ALA A 161 -4.37 -2.17 -26.29
C ALA A 161 -4.70 -2.51 -24.84
N ALA A 162 -5.61 -1.74 -24.20
CA ALA A 162 -6.07 -2.02 -22.83
C ALA A 162 -6.78 -3.39 -22.73
N VAL A 163 -7.68 -3.69 -23.68
CA VAL A 163 -8.40 -4.98 -23.72
C VAL A 163 -7.45 -6.13 -24.03
N LEU A 164 -6.53 -5.98 -24.99
CA LEU A 164 -5.52 -7.00 -25.29
C LEU A 164 -4.62 -7.27 -24.09
N GLY A 165 -4.16 -6.23 -23.38
CA GLY A 165 -3.38 -6.38 -22.16
C GLY A 165 -4.14 -7.14 -21.06
N ALA A 166 -5.43 -6.83 -20.87
CA ALA A 166 -6.28 -7.51 -19.89
C ALA A 166 -6.57 -8.99 -20.24
N THR A 167 -6.53 -9.37 -21.52
CA THR A 167 -6.82 -10.73 -21.96
C THR A 167 -5.58 -11.62 -22.09
N LEU A 168 -4.40 -11.02 -22.28
CA LEU A 168 -3.14 -11.73 -22.45
C LEU A 168 -2.30 -11.82 -21.17
N GLY A 169 -2.53 -10.93 -20.20
CA GLY A 169 -1.87 -10.90 -18.90
C GLY A 169 -2.67 -11.59 -17.84
#